data_334240a0886f871128e452f6656f35bb
#
_entry.id   334240a0886f871128e452f6656f35bb
#
_cell.length_a   1.000
_cell.length_b   1.000
_cell.length_c   1.000
_cell.angle_alpha   90.00
_cell.angle_beta   90.00
_cell.angle_gamma   90.00
#
_symmetry.space_group_name_H-M   'P 1'
#
loop_
_entity.id
_entity.type
_entity.pdbx_description
1 polymer ?
#
loop_
_entity_poly.entity_id
_entity_poly.type
_entity_poly.pdbx_seq_one_letter_code
_entity_poly.pdbx_strand_id
1 'polypeptide(L)'
;MCLILLLWRVRPEYPCVLAANRDEFHDRPSASAEWWPGSAGILAGKDLKAGGTWLGVGRDGRFAALTNFRDGAGAARESAPSRGRLVTEVLESGDSVTDILDRLRAAGPRYSPFNMIFSDGEGLGVYESVGGHGRTLAPGVFGLSNHLLDTPWPKVRNAKSGLSSALTDLSDENAILRLLRDDRPAPDHELPGTGIRLEWERLLSSAFIRSADYGTRCTTVFRIDRNGAARFDEWSWDRSGGETGRKTFRFDVLR
;
A
#
# COMPACT_ATOMS: atom_id res chain seq x y z
N MET A 1 1.63 2.80 9.71
CA MET A 1 2.50 1.85 8.97
C MET A 1 1.64 1.06 8.01
N CYS A 2 2.19 0.40 6.99
CA CYS A 2 1.36 -0.26 5.97
C CYS A 2 2.04 -1.55 5.51
N LEU A 3 1.26 -2.46 4.97
CA LEU A 3 1.72 -3.62 4.21
C LEU A 3 1.09 -3.54 2.82
N ILE A 4 1.92 -3.65 1.79
CA ILE A 4 1.50 -3.68 0.40
C ILE A 4 2.05 -4.95 -0.22
N LEU A 5 1.20 -5.70 -0.87
CA LEU A 5 1.51 -6.88 -1.67
C LEU A 5 1.11 -6.59 -3.11
N LEU A 6 1.97 -6.91 -4.04
CA LEU A 6 1.69 -6.71 -5.45
C LEU A 6 2.08 -7.94 -6.26
N LEU A 7 1.16 -8.41 -7.06
CA LEU A 7 1.41 -9.35 -8.14
C LEU A 7 1.31 -8.57 -9.45
N TRP A 8 2.42 -8.54 -10.19
CA TRP A 8 2.54 -7.78 -11.42
C TRP A 8 2.94 -8.67 -12.59
N ARG A 9 2.01 -8.85 -13.55
CA ARG A 9 2.20 -9.56 -14.83
C ARG A 9 2.79 -10.97 -14.73
N VAL A 10 2.54 -11.68 -13.61
CA VAL A 10 2.93 -13.09 -13.42
C VAL A 10 1.77 -14.06 -13.54
N ARG A 11 0.55 -13.55 -13.70
CA ARG A 11 -0.66 -14.32 -13.94
C ARG A 11 -1.40 -13.72 -15.13
N PRO A 12 -1.59 -14.50 -16.22
CA PRO A 12 -2.29 -13.99 -17.42
C PRO A 12 -3.72 -13.53 -17.15
N GLU A 13 -4.43 -14.20 -16.23
CA GLU A 13 -5.83 -13.89 -15.89
C GLU A 13 -5.95 -12.55 -15.14
N TYR A 14 -4.95 -12.22 -14.34
CA TYR A 14 -4.88 -10.98 -13.54
C TYR A 14 -3.49 -10.37 -13.66
N PRO A 15 -3.26 -9.52 -14.65
CA PRO A 15 -1.96 -8.84 -14.82
C PRO A 15 -1.60 -7.90 -13.65
N CYS A 16 -2.59 -7.45 -12.87
CA CYS A 16 -2.35 -6.65 -11.68
C CYS A 16 -3.25 -7.09 -10.52
N VAL A 17 -2.64 -7.44 -9.38
CA VAL A 17 -3.33 -7.61 -8.10
C VAL A 17 -2.54 -6.86 -7.04
N LEU A 18 -3.11 -5.80 -6.50
CA LEU A 18 -2.59 -5.00 -5.40
C LEU A 18 -3.45 -5.26 -4.16
N ALA A 19 -2.82 -5.68 -3.07
CA ALA A 19 -3.49 -5.98 -1.83
C ALA A 19 -2.75 -5.30 -0.66
N ALA A 20 -3.45 -4.55 0.19
CA ALA A 20 -2.76 -3.70 1.14
C ALA A 20 -3.56 -3.44 2.42
N ASN A 21 -2.85 -3.26 3.54
CA ASN A 21 -3.36 -2.78 4.81
C ASN A 21 -2.81 -1.39 5.11
N ARG A 22 -3.69 -0.47 5.50
CA ARG A 22 -3.32 0.81 6.09
C ARG A 22 -3.36 0.71 7.60
N ASP A 23 -2.19 0.85 8.23
CA ASP A 23 -2.09 0.87 9.69
C ASP A 23 -1.79 2.31 10.15
N GLU A 24 -2.63 2.81 11.07
CA GLU A 24 -2.56 4.19 11.53
C GLU A 24 -3.19 4.34 12.93
N PHE A 25 -2.90 5.43 13.62
CA PHE A 25 -3.59 5.79 14.85
C PHE A 25 -5.09 5.93 14.63
N HIS A 26 -5.88 5.42 15.60
CA HIS A 26 -7.34 5.42 15.49
C HIS A 26 -7.95 6.82 15.56
N ASP A 27 -7.30 7.77 16.20
CA ASP A 27 -7.70 9.17 16.29
C ASP A 27 -7.43 9.97 14.99
N ARG A 28 -6.65 9.41 14.03
CA ARG A 28 -6.41 10.08 12.76
C ARG A 28 -7.64 9.98 11.86
N PRO A 29 -8.32 11.11 11.58
CA PRO A 29 -9.53 11.10 10.78
C PRO A 29 -9.24 10.71 9.33
N SER A 30 -10.05 9.80 8.78
CA SER A 30 -9.95 9.35 7.39
C SER A 30 -11.32 9.01 6.84
N ALA A 31 -11.50 9.17 5.53
CA ALA A 31 -12.67 8.74 4.79
C ALA A 31 -12.36 7.47 3.99
N SER A 32 -13.36 6.60 3.87
CA SER A 32 -13.31 5.40 3.01
C SER A 32 -13.19 5.80 1.54
N ALA A 33 -12.74 4.85 0.73
CA ALA A 33 -12.57 5.04 -0.70
C ALA A 33 -13.83 5.54 -1.40
N GLU A 34 -13.63 6.52 -2.28
CA GLU A 34 -14.62 7.06 -3.21
C GLU A 34 -13.92 7.62 -4.45
N TRP A 35 -14.68 7.84 -5.52
CA TRP A 35 -14.20 8.66 -6.63
C TRP A 35 -14.11 10.11 -6.18
N TRP A 36 -12.91 10.68 -6.25
CA TRP A 36 -12.70 12.04 -5.77
C TRP A 36 -13.35 13.06 -6.69
N PRO A 37 -14.25 13.93 -6.19
CA PRO A 37 -14.85 14.99 -6.99
C PRO A 37 -13.78 15.98 -7.43
N GLY A 38 -13.83 16.40 -8.70
CA GLY A 38 -12.93 17.42 -9.26
C GLY A 38 -11.53 16.94 -9.64
N SER A 39 -11.20 15.67 -9.41
CA SER A 39 -9.97 15.05 -9.91
C SER A 39 -10.26 14.15 -11.12
N ALA A 40 -9.28 14.00 -12.00
CA ALA A 40 -9.41 13.25 -13.26
C ALA A 40 -9.51 11.72 -13.03
N GLY A 41 -10.46 11.28 -12.18
CA GLY A 41 -10.77 9.86 -11.99
C GLY A 41 -9.92 9.14 -10.95
N ILE A 42 -9.57 9.79 -9.84
CA ILE A 42 -8.94 9.13 -8.68
C ILE A 42 -9.99 8.40 -7.84
N LEU A 43 -9.76 7.12 -7.59
CA LEU A 43 -10.46 6.31 -6.60
C LEU A 43 -9.51 6.02 -5.44
N ALA A 44 -9.81 6.56 -4.26
CA ALA A 44 -8.98 6.43 -3.07
C ALA A 44 -9.73 6.77 -1.78
N GLY A 45 -9.29 6.22 -0.66
CA GLY A 45 -9.59 6.78 0.65
C GLY A 45 -8.90 8.13 0.85
N LYS A 46 -9.31 8.90 1.86
CA LYS A 46 -8.76 10.22 2.11
C LYS A 46 -8.29 10.38 3.55
N ASP A 47 -7.09 10.90 3.72
CA ASP A 47 -6.60 11.39 5.00
C ASP A 47 -7.19 12.79 5.24
N LEU A 48 -8.15 12.89 6.15
CA LEU A 48 -8.87 14.14 6.39
C LEU A 48 -8.02 15.19 7.15
N LYS A 49 -6.91 14.77 7.77
CA LYS A 49 -5.98 15.69 8.43
C LYS A 49 -5.02 16.35 7.43
N ALA A 50 -4.54 15.59 6.43
CA ALA A 50 -3.51 16.05 5.50
C ALA A 50 -4.01 16.25 4.06
N GLY A 51 -5.23 15.84 3.74
CA GLY A 51 -5.89 16.06 2.45
C GLY A 51 -5.48 15.12 1.31
N GLY A 52 -4.43 14.30 1.49
CA GLY A 52 -3.95 13.33 0.51
C GLY A 52 -4.46 11.91 0.75
N THR A 53 -3.81 10.95 0.09
CA THR A 53 -4.07 9.52 0.29
C THR A 53 -2.78 8.72 0.43
N TRP A 54 -2.88 7.49 0.90
CA TRP A 54 -1.76 6.55 1.02
C TRP A 54 -1.73 5.53 -0.11
N LEU A 55 -2.89 5.26 -0.71
CA LEU A 55 -3.11 4.36 -1.84
C LEU A 55 -4.30 4.86 -2.65
N GLY A 56 -4.17 4.83 -3.97
CA GLY A 56 -5.26 5.13 -4.89
C GLY A 56 -4.99 4.55 -6.26
N VAL A 57 -6.03 4.55 -7.09
CA VAL A 57 -6.03 4.07 -8.46
C VAL A 57 -6.69 5.07 -9.40
N GLY A 58 -6.26 5.09 -10.65
CA GLY A 58 -6.85 5.89 -11.73
C GLY A 58 -7.77 5.04 -12.62
N ARG A 59 -8.65 5.69 -13.38
CA ARG A 59 -9.48 5.03 -14.40
C ARG A 59 -8.66 4.44 -15.55
N ASP A 60 -7.45 4.92 -15.75
CA ASP A 60 -6.48 4.44 -16.75
C ASP A 60 -5.67 3.21 -16.27
N GLY A 61 -5.99 2.67 -15.11
CA GLY A 61 -5.30 1.52 -14.54
C GLY A 61 -4.01 1.85 -13.79
N ARG A 62 -3.58 3.13 -13.76
CA ARG A 62 -2.46 3.52 -12.91
C ARG A 62 -2.82 3.37 -11.44
N PHE A 63 -1.81 3.15 -10.62
CA PHE A 63 -1.95 3.16 -9.17
C PHE A 63 -0.71 3.75 -8.52
N ALA A 64 -0.86 4.21 -7.29
CA ALA A 64 0.25 4.58 -6.43
C ALA A 64 -0.07 4.23 -4.98
N ALA A 65 0.91 3.69 -4.28
CA ALA A 65 0.80 3.33 -2.87
C ALA A 65 2.10 3.64 -2.13
N LEU A 66 1.98 4.12 -0.90
CA LEU A 66 3.08 4.66 -0.11
C LEU A 66 3.15 3.99 1.26
N THR A 67 4.38 3.70 1.72
CA THR A 67 4.67 3.32 3.11
C THR A 67 5.66 4.29 3.74
N ASN A 68 5.54 4.52 5.04
CA ASN A 68 6.57 5.18 5.81
C ASN A 68 7.79 4.27 5.92
N PHE A 69 8.98 4.83 5.96
CA PHE A 69 10.17 4.07 6.33
C PHE A 69 10.34 4.07 7.86
N ARG A 70 10.78 2.94 8.43
CA ARG A 70 10.99 2.76 9.87
C ARG A 70 12.45 2.40 10.15
N ASP A 71 13.18 3.33 10.75
CA ASP A 71 14.60 3.18 11.11
C ASP A 71 14.89 3.41 12.59
N GLY A 72 13.84 3.62 13.42
CA GLY A 72 13.97 3.88 14.85
C GLY A 72 14.65 5.22 15.21
N ALA A 73 15.36 5.82 14.27
CA ALA A 73 16.15 7.04 14.50
C ALA A 73 15.39 8.33 14.19
N GLY A 74 14.23 8.22 13.53
CA GLY A 74 13.57 9.38 12.95
C GLY A 74 12.21 9.71 13.56
N ALA A 75 12.16 10.70 14.43
CA ALA A 75 10.94 11.49 14.53
C ALA A 75 10.61 12.05 13.15
N ALA A 76 9.34 11.91 12.72
CA ALA A 76 8.87 12.59 11.52
C ALA A 76 9.33 14.05 11.60
N ARG A 77 9.97 14.56 10.55
CA ARG A 77 10.37 15.97 10.53
C ARG A 77 9.10 16.80 10.66
N GLU A 78 8.92 17.53 11.75
CA GLU A 78 7.69 18.29 12.03
C GLU A 78 7.30 19.27 10.92
N SER A 79 8.29 19.79 10.19
CA SER A 79 8.09 20.72 9.06
C SER A 79 7.97 20.04 7.69
N ALA A 80 8.08 18.71 7.60
CA ALA A 80 8.01 18.03 6.30
C ALA A 80 6.58 17.99 5.76
N PRO A 81 6.39 18.18 4.45
CA PRO A 81 5.08 18.08 3.84
C PRO A 81 4.52 16.66 3.94
N SER A 82 3.19 16.54 3.85
CA SER A 82 2.52 15.24 3.86
C SER A 82 2.88 14.42 2.62
N ARG A 83 3.39 13.21 2.85
CA ARG A 83 3.73 12.24 1.79
C ARG A 83 2.54 11.81 0.95
N GLY A 84 1.31 11.88 1.53
CA GLY A 84 0.08 11.52 0.81
C GLY A 84 -0.20 12.38 -0.43
N ARG A 85 0.39 13.57 -0.53
CA ARG A 85 0.34 14.41 -1.74
C ARG A 85 1.10 13.81 -2.91
N LEU A 86 2.22 13.12 -2.65
CA LEU A 86 2.98 12.43 -3.70
C LEU A 86 2.14 11.36 -4.41
N VAL A 87 1.27 10.67 -3.66
CA VAL A 87 0.36 9.67 -4.24
C VAL A 87 -0.64 10.34 -5.18
N THR A 88 -1.27 11.45 -4.74
CA THR A 88 -2.21 12.18 -5.60
C THR A 88 -1.54 12.78 -6.83
N GLU A 89 -0.34 13.35 -6.68
CA GLU A 89 0.45 13.89 -7.79
C GLU A 89 0.79 12.83 -8.86
N VAL A 90 1.10 11.59 -8.44
CA VAL A 90 1.32 10.47 -9.37
C VAL A 90 0.03 10.07 -10.08
N LEU A 91 -1.09 10.01 -9.36
CA LEU A 91 -2.38 9.60 -9.93
C LEU A 91 -2.97 10.65 -10.88
N GLU A 92 -2.69 11.93 -10.65
CA GLU A 92 -3.15 13.05 -11.50
C GLU A 92 -2.23 13.30 -12.70
N SER A 93 -0.98 12.84 -12.63
CA SER A 93 -0.05 13.06 -13.73
C SER A 93 -0.34 12.13 -14.91
N GLY A 94 -0.06 12.60 -16.12
CA GLY A 94 0.02 11.75 -17.32
C GLY A 94 1.42 11.15 -17.53
N ASP A 95 2.30 11.22 -16.51
CA ASP A 95 3.71 10.90 -16.64
C ASP A 95 3.95 9.39 -16.75
N SER A 96 5.02 9.02 -17.44
CA SER A 96 5.56 7.66 -17.46
C SER A 96 6.22 7.29 -16.13
N VAL A 97 6.43 5.99 -15.88
CA VAL A 97 7.18 5.51 -14.69
C VAL A 97 8.53 6.20 -14.58
N THR A 98 9.24 6.43 -15.69
CA THR A 98 10.56 7.07 -15.69
C THR A 98 10.48 8.52 -15.24
N ASP A 99 9.53 9.30 -15.76
CA ASP A 99 9.33 10.70 -15.39
C ASP A 99 8.92 10.85 -13.92
N ILE A 100 8.05 9.94 -13.44
CA ILE A 100 7.66 9.87 -12.03
C ILE A 100 8.89 9.61 -11.14
N LEU A 101 9.77 8.67 -11.53
CA LEU A 101 11.00 8.38 -10.80
C LEU A 101 11.91 9.61 -10.72
N ASP A 102 12.10 10.34 -11.81
CA ASP A 102 12.95 11.54 -11.84
C ASP A 102 12.37 12.64 -10.94
N ARG A 103 11.05 12.83 -10.97
CA ARG A 103 10.35 13.75 -10.09
C ARG A 103 10.48 13.36 -8.62
N LEU A 104 10.33 12.07 -8.29
CA LEU A 104 10.49 11.58 -6.92
C LEU A 104 11.92 11.71 -6.41
N ARG A 105 12.94 11.51 -7.26
CA ARG A 105 14.36 11.77 -6.91
C ARG A 105 14.58 13.23 -6.54
N ALA A 106 14.00 14.15 -7.29
CA ALA A 106 14.12 15.59 -7.03
C ALA A 106 13.33 16.04 -5.79
N ALA A 107 12.13 15.50 -5.58
CA ALA A 107 11.23 15.91 -4.50
C ALA A 107 11.47 15.17 -3.18
N GLY A 108 11.85 13.90 -3.23
CA GLY A 108 11.94 12.98 -2.10
C GLY A 108 12.68 13.49 -0.87
N PRO A 109 13.85 14.18 -1.02
CA PRO A 109 14.60 14.69 0.12
C PRO A 109 13.85 15.71 0.99
N ARG A 110 12.78 16.31 0.51
CA ARG A 110 11.95 17.26 1.27
C ARG A 110 10.98 16.59 2.24
N TYR A 111 10.73 15.29 2.07
CA TYR A 111 9.75 14.53 2.85
C TYR A 111 10.43 13.72 3.96
N SER A 112 9.67 13.35 5.00
CA SER A 112 10.11 12.32 5.93
C SER A 112 10.26 10.99 5.18
N PRO A 113 11.17 10.09 5.59
CA PRO A 113 11.49 8.84 4.88
C PRO A 113 10.25 8.01 4.50
N PHE A 114 10.21 7.53 3.25
CA PHE A 114 9.11 6.77 2.69
C PHE A 114 9.56 5.84 1.56
N ASN A 115 8.70 4.90 1.20
CA ASN A 115 8.77 4.16 -0.05
C ASN A 115 7.47 4.35 -0.81
N MET A 116 7.54 4.32 -2.13
CA MET A 116 6.38 4.37 -3.02
C MET A 116 6.50 3.31 -4.09
N ILE A 117 5.45 2.52 -4.29
CA ILE A 117 5.29 1.63 -5.44
C ILE A 117 4.16 2.18 -6.30
N PHE A 118 4.35 2.23 -7.61
CA PHE A 118 3.40 2.88 -8.52
C PHE A 118 3.49 2.33 -9.93
N SER A 119 2.40 2.50 -10.68
CA SER A 119 2.30 2.14 -12.10
C SER A 119 1.66 3.29 -12.86
N ASP A 120 2.10 3.49 -14.10
CA ASP A 120 1.46 4.36 -15.10
C ASP A 120 0.41 3.63 -15.95
N GLY A 121 0.07 2.38 -15.59
CA GLY A 121 -0.79 1.46 -16.35
C GLY A 121 0.01 0.49 -17.23
N GLU A 122 1.17 0.89 -17.71
CA GLU A 122 2.05 0.10 -18.58
C GLU A 122 3.28 -0.45 -17.86
N GLY A 123 3.97 0.36 -17.09
CA GLY A 123 5.16 0.03 -16.33
C GLY A 123 4.90 -0.05 -14.84
N LEU A 124 5.87 -0.58 -14.11
CA LEU A 124 5.90 -0.61 -12.65
C LEU A 124 7.17 0.05 -12.14
N GLY A 125 7.05 0.95 -11.18
CA GLY A 125 8.15 1.63 -10.53
C GLY A 125 8.13 1.47 -9.01
N VAL A 126 9.32 1.55 -8.42
CA VAL A 126 9.49 1.72 -6.97
C VAL A 126 10.48 2.84 -6.71
N TYR A 127 10.17 3.67 -5.72
CA TYR A 127 11.07 4.67 -5.20
C TYR A 127 11.23 4.51 -3.69
N GLU A 128 12.48 4.43 -3.25
CA GLU A 128 12.90 4.27 -1.86
C GLU A 128 13.68 5.53 -1.47
N SER A 129 13.07 6.40 -0.66
CA SER A 129 13.65 7.73 -0.37
C SER A 129 14.93 7.67 0.46
N VAL A 130 15.10 6.60 1.25
CA VAL A 130 16.36 6.30 1.93
C VAL A 130 17.35 5.81 0.89
N GLY A 131 18.40 6.60 0.67
CA GLY A 131 19.36 6.36 -0.41
C GLY A 131 18.96 6.93 -1.78
N GLY A 132 17.72 7.42 -1.95
CA GLY A 132 17.27 8.02 -3.21
C GLY A 132 17.12 7.04 -4.37
N HIS A 133 16.91 5.75 -4.08
CA HIS A 133 16.88 4.69 -5.08
C HIS A 133 15.51 4.60 -5.75
N GLY A 134 15.50 4.81 -7.06
CA GLY A 134 14.30 4.60 -7.88
C GLY A 134 14.62 3.72 -9.08
N ARG A 135 13.74 2.72 -9.35
CA ARG A 135 13.91 1.77 -10.45
C ARG A 135 12.58 1.28 -10.99
N THR A 136 12.58 0.88 -12.24
CA THR A 136 11.51 0.09 -12.83
C THR A 136 11.60 -1.36 -12.35
N LEU A 137 10.46 -2.05 -12.31
CA LEU A 137 10.35 -3.43 -11.87
C LEU A 137 9.86 -4.31 -13.01
N ALA A 138 10.50 -5.47 -13.17
CA ALA A 138 10.04 -6.53 -14.06
C ALA A 138 8.77 -7.23 -13.50
N PRO A 139 8.08 -8.07 -14.29
CA PRO A 139 7.04 -8.94 -13.76
C PRO A 139 7.50 -9.72 -12.54
N GLY A 140 6.67 -9.76 -11.49
CA GLY A 140 7.05 -10.39 -10.23
C GLY A 140 5.98 -10.32 -9.15
N VAL A 141 6.29 -10.92 -8.00
CA VAL A 141 5.52 -10.79 -6.76
C VAL A 141 6.35 -9.97 -5.77
N PHE A 142 5.78 -8.88 -5.30
CA PHE A 142 6.45 -7.90 -4.45
C PHE A 142 5.75 -7.74 -3.12
N GLY A 143 6.53 -7.43 -2.08
CA GLY A 143 6.02 -7.06 -0.78
C GLY A 143 6.74 -5.83 -0.25
N LEU A 144 6.00 -4.81 0.14
CA LEU A 144 6.52 -3.58 0.67
C LEU A 144 5.88 -3.27 2.01
N SER A 145 6.71 -3.07 3.03
CA SER A 145 6.26 -2.58 4.32
C SER A 145 7.05 -1.31 4.68
N ASN A 146 7.55 -1.23 5.89
CA ASN A 146 8.18 -0.02 6.39
C ASN A 146 9.71 -0.02 6.29
N HIS A 147 10.23 -0.81 5.37
CA HIS A 147 11.64 -0.90 4.97
C HIS A 147 11.71 -1.02 3.45
N LEU A 148 12.87 -1.30 2.88
CA LEU A 148 13.03 -1.42 1.43
C LEU A 148 12.15 -2.53 0.84
N LEU A 149 11.88 -2.45 -0.46
CA LEU A 149 11.08 -3.44 -1.19
C LEU A 149 11.64 -4.85 -0.94
N ASP A 150 10.74 -5.77 -0.66
CA ASP A 150 11.03 -7.18 -0.42
C ASP A 150 11.95 -7.48 0.78
N THR A 151 12.18 -6.50 1.68
CA THR A 151 12.84 -6.79 2.95
C THR A 151 12.08 -7.92 3.65
N PRO A 152 12.75 -9.05 4.00
CA PRO A 152 12.08 -10.28 4.41
C PRO A 152 11.58 -10.25 5.85
N TRP A 153 10.94 -9.15 6.25
CA TRP A 153 10.24 -9.10 7.53
C TRP A 153 9.15 -10.19 7.58
N PRO A 154 8.89 -10.79 8.75
CA PRO A 154 7.97 -11.93 8.86
C PRO A 154 6.64 -11.71 8.13
N LYS A 155 5.98 -10.57 8.35
CA LYS A 155 4.71 -10.26 7.69
C LYS A 155 4.84 -10.14 6.16
N VAL A 156 5.96 -9.62 5.64
CA VAL A 156 6.18 -9.49 4.20
C VAL A 156 6.41 -10.87 3.58
N ARG A 157 7.32 -11.66 4.17
CA ARG A 157 7.65 -13.02 3.71
C ARG A 157 6.41 -13.92 3.68
N ASN A 158 5.66 -13.97 4.80
CA ASN A 158 4.50 -14.83 4.95
C ASN A 158 3.37 -14.40 4.02
N ALA A 159 3.10 -13.09 3.91
CA ALA A 159 2.06 -12.56 3.06
C ALA A 159 2.38 -12.72 1.56
N LYS A 160 3.64 -12.56 1.13
CA LYS A 160 4.04 -12.85 -0.26
C LYS A 160 3.82 -14.32 -0.63
N SER A 161 4.24 -15.24 0.25
CA SER A 161 4.03 -16.67 0.05
C SER A 161 2.53 -17.00 -0.04
N GLY A 162 1.73 -16.45 0.88
CA GLY A 162 0.29 -16.65 0.91
C GLY A 162 -0.42 -16.05 -0.31
N LEU A 163 0.01 -14.89 -0.83
CA LEU A 163 -0.58 -14.27 -2.02
C LEU A 163 -0.43 -15.18 -3.24
N SER A 164 0.74 -15.74 -3.46
CA SER A 164 0.98 -16.67 -4.55
C SER A 164 0.06 -17.90 -4.49
N SER A 165 -0.19 -18.43 -3.28
CA SER A 165 -1.10 -19.54 -3.05
C SER A 165 -2.57 -19.16 -3.17
N ALA A 166 -2.97 -18.00 -2.63
CA ALA A 166 -4.35 -17.50 -2.70
C ALA A 166 -4.84 -17.28 -4.15
N LEU A 167 -3.92 -17.05 -5.07
CA LEU A 167 -4.21 -16.84 -6.48
C LEU A 167 -4.21 -18.12 -7.32
N THR A 168 -3.98 -19.30 -6.73
CA THR A 168 -4.19 -20.58 -7.41
C THR A 168 -5.67 -20.96 -7.51
N ASP A 169 -6.47 -20.49 -6.55
CA ASP A 169 -7.93 -20.59 -6.57
C ASP A 169 -8.57 -19.18 -6.58
N LEU A 170 -8.80 -18.67 -7.79
CA LEU A 170 -9.42 -17.36 -8.00
C LEU A 170 -10.92 -17.33 -7.69
N SER A 171 -11.54 -18.49 -7.42
CA SER A 171 -12.95 -18.59 -7.01
C SER A 171 -13.16 -18.10 -5.57
N ASP A 172 -12.11 -18.14 -4.74
CA ASP A 172 -12.17 -17.65 -3.37
C ASP A 172 -11.87 -16.14 -3.29
N GLU A 173 -12.92 -15.34 -3.45
CA GLU A 173 -12.81 -13.86 -3.34
C GLU A 173 -12.23 -13.37 -2.00
N ASN A 174 -12.29 -14.19 -0.96
CA ASN A 174 -11.86 -13.83 0.38
C ASN A 174 -10.45 -14.35 0.73
N ALA A 175 -9.80 -15.12 -0.13
CA ALA A 175 -8.48 -15.70 0.17
C ALA A 175 -7.43 -14.61 0.46
N ILE A 176 -7.40 -13.55 -0.33
CA ILE A 176 -6.49 -12.41 -0.12
C ILE A 176 -6.87 -11.65 1.17
N LEU A 177 -8.17 -11.47 1.43
CA LEU A 177 -8.61 -10.80 2.65
C LEU A 177 -8.20 -11.58 3.91
N ARG A 178 -8.36 -12.92 3.92
CA ARG A 178 -7.91 -13.75 5.05
C ARG A 178 -6.40 -13.63 5.29
N LEU A 179 -5.61 -13.56 4.22
CA LEU A 179 -4.17 -13.36 4.30
C LEU A 179 -3.81 -12.03 4.96
N LEU A 180 -4.48 -10.96 4.58
CA LEU A 180 -4.26 -9.62 5.13
C LEU A 180 -4.83 -9.46 6.55
N ARG A 181 -5.71 -10.36 7.00
CA ARG A 181 -6.27 -10.39 8.36
C ARG A 181 -5.47 -11.26 9.34
N ASP A 182 -4.30 -11.72 8.96
CA ASP A 182 -3.42 -12.45 9.89
C ASP A 182 -2.86 -11.50 10.96
N ASP A 183 -3.40 -11.62 12.17
CA ASP A 183 -3.05 -10.80 13.34
C ASP A 183 -2.01 -11.45 14.25
N ARG A 184 -1.44 -12.60 13.87
CA ARG A 184 -0.42 -13.30 14.64
C ARG A 184 0.89 -12.53 14.63
N PRO A 185 1.43 -12.14 15.80
CA PRO A 185 2.75 -11.52 15.87
C PRO A 185 3.85 -12.53 15.54
N ALA A 186 4.95 -12.05 15.02
CA ALA A 186 6.14 -12.88 14.81
C ALA A 186 6.83 -13.19 16.16
N PRO A 187 7.53 -14.34 16.26
CA PRO A 187 8.37 -14.63 17.41
C PRO A 187 9.50 -13.59 17.56
N ASP A 188 9.91 -13.31 18.78
CA ASP A 188 10.88 -12.26 19.10
C ASP A 188 12.19 -12.36 18.30
N HIS A 189 12.68 -13.58 18.08
CA HIS A 189 13.94 -13.82 17.36
C HIS A 189 13.85 -13.52 15.84
N GLU A 190 12.65 -13.33 15.31
CA GLU A 190 12.42 -12.94 13.91
C GLU A 190 12.12 -11.44 13.75
N LEU A 191 12.00 -10.70 14.86
CA LEU A 191 11.69 -9.26 14.80
C LEU A 191 12.86 -8.48 14.18
N PRO A 192 12.58 -7.45 13.38
CA PRO A 192 13.59 -6.78 12.57
C PRO A 192 14.60 -5.93 13.37
N GLY A 193 14.33 -5.60 14.63
CA GLY A 193 15.25 -4.82 15.47
C GLY A 193 15.53 -3.41 14.91
N THR A 194 14.48 -2.67 14.57
CA THR A 194 14.59 -1.35 13.92
C THR A 194 14.88 -0.19 14.87
N GLY A 195 15.20 -0.46 16.15
CA GLY A 195 15.51 0.56 17.16
C GLY A 195 14.31 1.13 17.90
N ILE A 196 13.11 0.65 17.64
CA ILE A 196 11.92 0.98 18.44
C ILE A 196 11.78 0.01 19.62
N ARG A 197 10.91 0.32 20.59
CA ARG A 197 10.66 -0.55 21.75
C ARG A 197 10.13 -1.91 21.31
N LEU A 198 10.51 -2.97 22.00
CA LEU A 198 10.16 -4.36 21.68
C LEU A 198 8.65 -4.59 21.58
N GLU A 199 7.85 -3.94 22.44
CA GLU A 199 6.40 -4.06 22.39
C GLU A 199 5.83 -3.55 21.04
N TRP A 200 6.44 -2.49 20.50
CA TRP A 200 6.08 -1.98 19.17
C TRP A 200 6.58 -2.89 18.06
N GLU A 201 7.79 -3.47 18.18
CA GLU A 201 8.25 -4.46 17.18
C GLU A 201 7.30 -5.65 17.11
N ARG A 202 6.87 -6.20 18.27
CA ARG A 202 5.88 -7.29 18.33
C ARG A 202 4.55 -6.88 17.68
N LEU A 203 3.99 -5.73 18.10
CA LEU A 203 2.71 -5.22 17.59
C LEU A 203 2.73 -5.04 16.07
N LEU A 204 3.81 -4.47 15.55
CA LEU A 204 3.95 -4.12 14.14
C LEU A 204 4.41 -5.29 13.25
N SER A 205 4.64 -6.47 13.82
CA SER A 205 5.11 -7.65 13.10
C SER A 205 4.00 -8.43 12.40
N SER A 206 2.73 -8.27 12.83
CA SER A 206 1.57 -8.90 12.18
C SER A 206 1.16 -8.17 10.90
N ALA A 207 0.47 -8.87 10.00
CA ALA A 207 -0.12 -8.26 8.81
C ALA A 207 -1.35 -7.42 9.16
N PHE A 208 -2.16 -7.86 10.12
CA PHE A 208 -3.30 -7.13 10.66
C PHE A 208 -3.01 -6.71 12.11
N ILE A 209 -3.07 -5.42 12.38
CA ILE A 209 -2.68 -4.86 13.68
C ILE A 209 -3.92 -4.47 14.48
N ARG A 210 -3.98 -4.94 15.75
CA ARG A 210 -5.03 -4.58 16.70
C ARG A 210 -4.43 -4.08 18.00
N SER A 211 -4.69 -2.83 18.35
CA SER A 211 -4.40 -2.28 19.68
C SER A 211 -5.34 -1.11 20.00
N ALA A 212 -5.26 -0.58 21.20
CA ALA A 212 -6.18 0.46 21.69
C ALA A 212 -6.08 1.76 20.86
N ASP A 213 -4.86 2.18 20.53
CA ASP A 213 -4.62 3.49 19.93
C ASP A 213 -4.20 3.40 18.46
N TYR A 214 -3.66 2.25 18.03
CA TYR A 214 -3.07 2.05 16.73
C TYR A 214 -3.50 0.72 16.11
N GLY A 215 -3.81 0.68 14.82
CA GLY A 215 -4.20 -0.58 14.17
C GLY A 215 -4.47 -0.45 12.69
N THR A 216 -4.82 -1.58 12.08
CA THR A 216 -5.25 -1.63 10.68
C THR A 216 -6.61 -0.93 10.57
N ARG A 217 -6.64 0.16 9.78
CA ARG A 217 -7.81 1.02 9.58
C ARG A 217 -8.65 0.59 8.37
N CYS A 218 -7.97 0.16 7.32
CA CYS A 218 -8.62 -0.41 6.15
C CYS A 218 -7.74 -1.45 5.47
N THR A 219 -8.39 -2.34 4.75
CA THR A 219 -7.78 -3.31 3.84
C THR A 219 -8.30 -3.04 2.44
N THR A 220 -7.40 -2.92 1.47
CA THR A 220 -7.73 -2.66 0.07
C THR A 220 -7.27 -3.82 -0.79
N VAL A 221 -8.12 -4.26 -1.73
CA VAL A 221 -7.76 -5.19 -2.80
C VAL A 221 -8.16 -4.57 -4.13
N PHE A 222 -7.18 -4.29 -4.97
CA PHE A 222 -7.38 -3.82 -6.33
C PHE A 222 -6.86 -4.87 -7.31
N ARG A 223 -7.66 -5.18 -8.34
CA ARG A 223 -7.28 -6.13 -9.37
C ARG A 223 -7.77 -5.68 -10.73
N ILE A 224 -6.95 -5.94 -11.74
CA ILE A 224 -7.29 -5.75 -13.16
C ILE A 224 -7.22 -7.12 -13.81
N ASP A 225 -8.26 -7.54 -14.49
CA ASP A 225 -8.26 -8.78 -15.26
C ASP A 225 -7.66 -8.59 -16.66
N ARG A 226 -7.47 -9.70 -17.38
CA ARG A 226 -6.90 -9.71 -18.75
C ARG A 226 -7.69 -8.92 -19.78
N ASN A 227 -8.97 -8.66 -19.52
CA ASN A 227 -9.86 -7.90 -20.41
C ASN A 227 -9.87 -6.40 -20.07
N GLY A 228 -9.18 -5.98 -19.01
CA GLY A 228 -9.15 -4.61 -18.52
C GLY A 228 -10.29 -4.28 -17.55
N ALA A 229 -11.09 -5.27 -17.12
CA ALA A 229 -12.06 -5.04 -16.07
C ALA A 229 -11.36 -4.92 -14.71
N ALA A 230 -11.57 -3.78 -14.06
CA ALA A 230 -10.99 -3.44 -12.78
C ALA A 230 -12.00 -3.59 -11.64
N ARG A 231 -11.53 -4.11 -10.52
CA ARG A 231 -12.29 -4.15 -9.27
C ARG A 231 -11.43 -3.65 -8.12
N PHE A 232 -12.02 -2.74 -7.34
CA PHE A 232 -11.44 -2.17 -6.12
C PHE A 232 -12.38 -2.46 -4.95
N ASP A 233 -11.92 -3.20 -3.96
CA ASP A 233 -12.62 -3.47 -2.72
C ASP A 233 -11.86 -2.83 -1.57
N GLU A 234 -12.56 -2.14 -0.66
CA GLU A 234 -12.00 -1.62 0.58
C GLU A 234 -12.90 -1.99 1.75
N TRP A 235 -12.31 -2.62 2.78
CA TRP A 235 -12.93 -2.90 4.08
C TRP A 235 -12.43 -1.90 5.10
N SER A 236 -13.33 -1.36 5.91
CA SER A 236 -13.01 -0.49 7.05
C SER A 236 -13.12 -1.26 8.35
N TRP A 237 -12.20 -1.00 9.28
CA TRP A 237 -12.09 -1.73 10.53
C TRP A 237 -12.19 -0.81 11.74
N ASP A 238 -12.84 -1.27 12.81
CA ASP A 238 -12.79 -0.65 14.13
C ASP A 238 -11.53 -1.05 14.92
N ARG A 239 -11.42 -0.54 16.14
CA ARG A 239 -10.28 -0.81 17.04
C ARG A 239 -10.14 -2.29 17.41
N SER A 240 -11.25 -3.03 17.45
CA SER A 240 -11.26 -4.46 17.75
C SER A 240 -10.96 -5.35 16.52
N GLY A 241 -10.87 -4.76 15.33
CA GLY A 241 -10.75 -5.46 14.06
C GLY A 241 -12.08 -5.95 13.51
N GLY A 242 -13.21 -5.44 14.05
CA GLY A 242 -14.55 -5.63 13.51
C GLY A 242 -14.74 -4.84 12.21
N GLU A 243 -15.44 -5.42 11.24
CA GLU A 243 -15.79 -4.72 10.00
C GLU A 243 -16.84 -3.65 10.27
N THR A 244 -16.55 -2.40 9.90
CA THR A 244 -17.46 -1.26 10.02
C THR A 244 -18.05 -0.82 8.70
N GLY A 245 -17.51 -1.30 7.59
CA GLY A 245 -18.03 -1.02 6.27
C GLY A 245 -17.20 -1.64 5.16
N ARG A 246 -17.83 -1.75 3.99
CA ARG A 246 -17.19 -2.21 2.76
C ARG A 246 -17.61 -1.33 1.59
N LYS A 247 -16.64 -0.98 0.76
CA LYS A 247 -16.85 -0.31 -0.53
C LYS A 247 -16.35 -1.21 -1.65
N THR A 248 -17.13 -1.31 -2.72
CA THR A 248 -16.76 -2.07 -3.93
C THR A 248 -17.02 -1.20 -5.15
N PHE A 249 -16.00 -1.06 -5.98
CA PHE A 249 -16.07 -0.34 -7.26
C PHE A 249 -15.66 -1.29 -8.38
N ARG A 250 -16.39 -1.20 -9.50
CA ARG A 250 -16.08 -1.93 -10.73
C ARG A 250 -16.09 -0.93 -11.88
N PHE A 251 -15.08 -1.00 -12.73
CA PHE A 251 -14.94 -0.15 -13.90
C PHE A 251 -14.02 -0.80 -14.93
N ASP A 252 -14.14 -0.36 -16.16
CA ASP A 252 -13.20 -0.76 -17.21
C ASP A 252 -12.06 0.25 -17.26
N VAL A 253 -10.83 -0.26 -17.39
CA VAL A 253 -9.63 0.56 -17.54
C VAL A 253 -9.69 1.29 -18.89
N LEU A 254 -9.65 2.60 -18.84
CA LEU A 254 -9.58 3.45 -20.04
C LEU A 254 -8.18 3.34 -20.65
N ARG A 255 -8.11 2.92 -21.91
CA ARG A 255 -6.87 2.86 -22.69
C ARG A 255 -6.70 4.08 -23.57
#